data_bc3c8759ce20de6252f6693aa0612546
#
_entry.id   bc3c8759ce20de6252f6693aa0612546
#
_cell.length_a   1.000
_cell.length_b   1.000
_cell.length_c   1.000
_cell.angle_alpha   90.00
_cell.angle_beta   90.00
_cell.angle_gamma   90.00
#
_symmetry.space_group_name_H-M   'P 1'
#
loop_
_entity.id
_entity.type
_entity.pdbx_description
1 polymer ?
#
loop_
_entity_poly.entity_id
_entity_poly.type
_entity_poly.pdbx_seq_one_letter_code
_entity_poly.pdbx_strand_id
1 'polypeptide(L)'
;MATSGKLIQVKDLVKTFENRIHAIDHVSLDINQGDVVVIVGPSGSGKSTFLRSLNLLEEPTSGEVIFEGVNIAGKKVNIDAHRQKMGMVFQHFNLFPHLTILENMILAPMKVKKMPKQDAEEKALSLLARVGLEDRAHAYPIQLSGGQKQRVAIVRALCMEPEVMLFDEPTSALDPEMVGEVLEVMKSLARSGMTMVVVTHEMGFAREVATRVIFMDSGKIVEENPPEEFFAHPKSDRLKDF
;
A
#
# COMPACT_ATOMS: atom_id res chain seq x y z
N MET A 1 13.26 -10.50 -21.85
CA MET A 1 11.91 -10.01 -21.60
C MET A 1 11.38 -10.83 -20.44
N ALA A 2 11.33 -10.26 -19.24
CA ALA A 2 10.74 -10.97 -18.10
C ALA A 2 9.23 -11.10 -18.39
N THR A 3 8.72 -12.31 -18.35
CA THR A 3 7.27 -12.56 -18.37
C THR A 3 6.70 -11.87 -17.13
N SER A 4 5.99 -10.77 -17.35
CA SER A 4 5.25 -10.05 -16.31
C SER A 4 4.19 -11.02 -15.75
N GLY A 5 4.56 -11.76 -14.71
CA GLY A 5 3.66 -12.66 -14.03
C GLY A 5 2.68 -11.86 -13.18
N LYS A 6 1.42 -12.29 -13.12
CA LYS A 6 0.42 -11.72 -12.22
C LYS A 6 0.85 -11.97 -10.79
N LEU A 7 1.13 -10.89 -10.05
CA LEU A 7 1.52 -10.96 -8.64
C LEU A 7 0.30 -11.13 -7.74
N ILE A 8 -0.76 -10.33 -7.98
CA ILE A 8 -2.05 -10.45 -7.30
C ILE A 8 -3.16 -10.58 -8.32
N GLN A 9 -4.08 -11.52 -8.10
CA GLN A 9 -5.32 -11.65 -8.86
C GLN A 9 -6.51 -11.62 -7.91
N VAL A 10 -7.39 -10.69 -8.13
CA VAL A 10 -8.67 -10.60 -7.42
C VAL A 10 -9.76 -11.09 -8.34
N LYS A 11 -10.60 -12.03 -7.87
CA LYS A 11 -11.69 -12.60 -8.66
C LYS A 11 -12.98 -12.50 -7.90
N ASP A 12 -13.92 -11.76 -8.49
CA ASP A 12 -15.30 -11.64 -8.03
C ASP A 12 -15.41 -11.34 -6.52
N LEU A 13 -14.58 -10.39 -6.06
CA LEU A 13 -14.45 -10.06 -4.65
C LEU A 13 -15.68 -9.33 -4.15
N VAL A 14 -16.26 -9.79 -3.05
CA VAL A 14 -17.37 -9.15 -2.37
C VAL A 14 -17.04 -8.97 -0.90
N LYS A 15 -17.32 -7.78 -0.36
CA LYS A 15 -17.30 -7.51 1.09
C LYS A 15 -18.57 -6.82 1.51
N THR A 16 -19.32 -7.46 2.38
CA THR A 16 -20.53 -6.91 2.99
C THR A 16 -20.35 -6.82 4.48
N PHE A 17 -20.60 -5.63 5.05
CA PHE A 17 -20.64 -5.42 6.49
C PHE A 17 -22.09 -5.52 6.98
N GLU A 18 -22.30 -6.24 8.08
CA GLU A 18 -23.61 -6.41 8.76
C GLU A 18 -24.74 -6.77 7.79
N ASN A 19 -24.44 -7.55 6.74
CA ASN A 19 -25.36 -8.02 5.69
C ASN A 19 -26.18 -6.90 5.00
N ARG A 20 -25.73 -5.65 5.03
CA ARG A 20 -26.47 -4.50 4.48
C ARG A 20 -25.64 -3.54 3.64
N ILE A 21 -24.35 -3.37 3.94
CA ILE A 21 -23.48 -2.44 3.25
C ILE A 21 -22.51 -3.23 2.39
N HIS A 22 -22.68 -3.19 1.08
CA HIS A 22 -21.72 -3.74 0.11
C HIS A 22 -20.56 -2.76 -0.04
N ALA A 23 -19.49 -2.94 0.75
CA ALA A 23 -18.30 -2.10 0.63
C ALA A 23 -17.45 -2.47 -0.61
N ILE A 24 -17.55 -3.74 -1.05
CA ILE A 24 -16.99 -4.24 -2.32
C ILE A 24 -18.08 -5.10 -2.97
N ASP A 25 -18.34 -4.84 -4.25
CA ASP A 25 -19.42 -5.47 -5.00
C ASP A 25 -18.88 -6.04 -6.32
N HIS A 26 -18.54 -7.34 -6.31
CA HIS A 26 -18.07 -8.11 -7.47
C HIS A 26 -16.85 -7.51 -8.19
N VAL A 27 -15.81 -7.13 -7.42
CA VAL A 27 -14.59 -6.54 -7.99
C VAL A 27 -13.62 -7.62 -8.44
N SER A 28 -13.14 -7.51 -9.68
CA SER A 28 -12.06 -8.32 -10.24
C SER A 28 -10.95 -7.42 -10.76
N LEU A 29 -9.69 -7.76 -10.44
CA LEU A 29 -8.52 -6.98 -10.81
C LEU A 29 -7.27 -7.87 -10.84
N ASP A 30 -6.43 -7.68 -11.85
CA ASP A 30 -5.09 -8.27 -11.90
C ASP A 30 -4.03 -7.19 -11.65
N ILE A 31 -3.03 -7.49 -10.82
CA ILE A 31 -1.87 -6.64 -10.54
C ILE A 31 -0.63 -7.42 -10.92
N ASN A 32 0.15 -6.89 -11.87
CA ASN A 32 1.38 -7.51 -12.32
C ASN A 32 2.57 -7.01 -11.51
N GLN A 33 3.66 -7.76 -11.55
CA GLN A 33 4.90 -7.31 -10.94
C GLN A 33 5.40 -6.02 -11.61
N GLY A 34 5.74 -5.01 -10.80
CA GLY A 34 6.15 -3.69 -11.27
C GLY A 34 5.00 -2.72 -11.57
N ASP A 35 3.74 -3.15 -11.48
CA ASP A 35 2.60 -2.23 -11.61
C ASP A 35 2.57 -1.23 -10.45
N VAL A 36 2.27 0.02 -10.77
CA VAL A 36 1.87 1.06 -9.81
C VAL A 36 0.40 1.37 -10.06
N VAL A 37 -0.47 0.69 -9.30
CA VAL A 37 -1.92 0.84 -9.40
C VAL A 37 -2.39 1.90 -8.41
N VAL A 38 -2.95 2.99 -8.90
CA VAL A 38 -3.52 4.04 -8.05
C VAL A 38 -5.05 3.95 -8.06
N ILE A 39 -5.65 3.93 -6.88
CA ILE A 39 -7.10 3.81 -6.69
C ILE A 39 -7.61 5.14 -6.14
N VAL A 40 -8.53 5.76 -6.88
CA VAL A 40 -9.18 7.02 -6.53
C VAL A 40 -10.71 6.86 -6.48
N GLY A 41 -11.40 7.82 -5.89
CA GLY A 41 -12.87 7.83 -5.80
C GLY A 41 -13.37 8.51 -4.54
N PRO A 42 -14.68 8.75 -4.42
CA PRO A 42 -15.25 9.45 -3.27
C PRO A 42 -15.05 8.70 -1.95
N SER A 43 -15.19 9.42 -0.84
CA SER A 43 -15.16 8.82 0.50
C SER A 43 -16.29 7.78 0.62
N GLY A 44 -16.00 6.65 1.25
CA GLY A 44 -16.98 5.54 1.40
C GLY A 44 -17.15 4.67 0.14
N SER A 45 -16.42 4.89 -0.94
CA SER A 45 -16.54 4.08 -2.18
C SER A 45 -15.94 2.66 -2.08
N GLY A 46 -15.32 2.28 -0.95
CA GLY A 46 -14.78 0.95 -0.73
C GLY A 46 -13.28 0.79 -0.97
N LYS A 47 -12.54 1.85 -1.34
CA LYS A 47 -11.10 1.83 -1.67
C LYS A 47 -10.22 1.19 -0.59
N SER A 48 -10.30 1.70 0.64
CA SER A 48 -9.52 1.16 1.77
C SER A 48 -9.93 -0.26 2.13
N THR A 49 -11.21 -0.60 2.04
CA THR A 49 -11.70 -1.97 2.23
C THR A 49 -11.12 -2.89 1.17
N PHE A 50 -11.13 -2.49 -0.10
CA PHE A 50 -10.52 -3.25 -1.19
C PHE A 50 -9.03 -3.44 -0.97
N LEU A 51 -8.29 -2.36 -0.69
CA LEU A 51 -6.84 -2.43 -0.42
C LEU A 51 -6.52 -3.39 0.73
N ARG A 52 -7.25 -3.31 1.84
CA ARG A 52 -7.07 -4.18 3.01
C ARG A 52 -7.51 -5.62 2.77
N SER A 53 -8.37 -5.85 1.78
CA SER A 53 -8.72 -7.22 1.38
C SER A 53 -7.59 -7.92 0.62
N LEU A 54 -6.69 -7.17 -0.03
CA LEU A 54 -5.55 -7.75 -0.75
C LEU A 54 -4.59 -8.52 0.17
N ASN A 55 -4.49 -8.14 1.45
CA ASN A 55 -3.68 -8.83 2.47
C ASN A 55 -4.53 -9.48 3.58
N LEU A 56 -5.85 -9.58 3.36
CA LEU A 56 -6.83 -10.13 4.29
C LEU A 56 -6.84 -9.48 5.68
N LEU A 57 -6.47 -8.20 5.80
CA LEU A 57 -6.81 -7.40 6.99
C LEU A 57 -8.33 -7.17 7.06
N GLU A 58 -8.98 -7.11 5.90
CA GLU A 58 -10.42 -7.21 5.74
C GLU A 58 -10.73 -8.52 5.01
N GLU A 59 -11.28 -9.49 5.73
CA GLU A 59 -11.67 -10.76 5.12
C GLU A 59 -12.86 -10.56 4.17
N PRO A 60 -12.77 -11.00 2.90
CA PRO A 60 -13.88 -10.90 1.97
C PRO A 60 -15.05 -11.80 2.40
N THR A 61 -16.26 -11.41 2.03
CA THR A 61 -17.47 -12.23 2.22
C THR A 61 -17.49 -13.38 1.22
N SER A 62 -17.03 -13.13 -0.02
CA SER A 62 -16.86 -14.12 -1.08
C SER A 62 -15.85 -13.64 -2.12
N GLY A 63 -15.52 -14.51 -3.06
CA GLY A 63 -14.50 -14.27 -4.09
C GLY A 63 -13.14 -14.79 -3.69
N GLU A 64 -12.14 -14.49 -4.50
CA GLU A 64 -10.78 -14.99 -4.31
C GLU A 64 -9.76 -13.84 -4.35
N VAL A 65 -8.74 -13.95 -3.50
CA VAL A 65 -7.50 -13.16 -3.57
C VAL A 65 -6.35 -14.14 -3.76
N ILE A 66 -5.74 -14.12 -4.93
CA ILE A 66 -4.65 -15.00 -5.31
C ILE A 66 -3.37 -14.18 -5.31
N PHE A 67 -2.42 -14.53 -4.46
CA PHE A 67 -1.09 -13.92 -4.37
C PHE A 67 -0.03 -14.95 -4.72
N GLU A 68 0.83 -14.66 -5.69
CA GLU A 68 1.85 -15.60 -6.22
C GLU A 68 1.26 -16.98 -6.58
N GLY A 69 0.06 -16.99 -7.17
CA GLY A 69 -0.63 -18.21 -7.58
C GLY A 69 -1.34 -18.97 -6.46
N VAL A 70 -1.31 -18.48 -5.22
CA VAL A 70 -1.99 -19.09 -4.06
C VAL A 70 -3.22 -18.27 -3.67
N ASN A 71 -4.40 -18.88 -3.61
CA ASN A 71 -5.59 -18.22 -3.06
C ASN A 71 -5.43 -18.08 -1.54
N ILE A 72 -5.03 -16.89 -1.10
CA ILE A 72 -4.74 -16.58 0.32
C ILE A 72 -5.98 -16.54 1.21
N ALA A 73 -7.18 -16.38 0.64
CA ALA A 73 -8.45 -16.50 1.35
C ALA A 73 -8.89 -17.94 1.63
N GLY A 74 -8.11 -18.93 1.20
CA GLY A 74 -8.40 -20.34 1.38
C GLY A 74 -8.25 -20.81 2.84
N LYS A 75 -9.11 -21.76 3.27
CA LYS A 75 -9.22 -22.22 4.68
C LYS A 75 -7.96 -22.85 5.30
N LYS A 76 -6.94 -23.22 4.51
CA LYS A 76 -5.73 -23.92 5.00
C LYS A 76 -4.44 -23.16 4.69
N VAL A 77 -4.53 -21.88 4.35
CA VAL A 77 -3.37 -21.06 3.98
C VAL A 77 -2.78 -20.39 5.22
N ASN A 78 -1.47 -20.44 5.34
CA ASN A 78 -0.75 -19.65 6.33
C ASN A 78 -0.65 -18.20 5.83
N ILE A 79 -1.64 -17.37 6.17
CA ILE A 79 -1.70 -15.97 5.73
C ILE A 79 -0.49 -15.15 6.19
N ASP A 80 0.09 -15.46 7.34
CA ASP A 80 1.22 -14.71 7.87
C ASP A 80 2.48 -14.88 7.00
N ALA A 81 2.64 -16.05 6.37
CA ALA A 81 3.73 -16.27 5.39
C ALA A 81 3.58 -15.37 4.15
N HIS A 82 2.34 -15.11 3.71
CA HIS A 82 2.07 -14.20 2.58
C HIS A 82 2.16 -12.72 3.00
N ARG A 83 1.64 -12.35 4.19
CA ARG A 83 1.74 -10.98 4.72
C ARG A 83 3.19 -10.51 4.90
N GLN A 84 4.15 -11.40 5.13
CA GLN A 84 5.57 -11.06 5.17
C GLN A 84 6.09 -10.48 3.86
N LYS A 85 5.44 -10.81 2.75
CA LYS A 85 5.78 -10.35 1.40
C LYS A 85 4.95 -9.15 0.94
N MET A 86 4.04 -8.66 1.78
CA MET A 86 3.15 -7.53 1.50
C MET A 86 3.40 -6.43 2.51
N GLY A 87 4.07 -5.35 2.11
CA GLY A 87 4.21 -4.17 2.95
C GLY A 87 2.89 -3.39 3.01
N MET A 88 2.52 -2.91 4.20
CA MET A 88 1.32 -2.07 4.37
C MET A 88 1.67 -0.78 5.11
N VAL A 89 1.26 0.33 4.52
CA VAL A 89 1.39 1.68 5.08
C VAL A 89 0.01 2.28 5.23
N PHE A 90 -0.32 2.71 6.43
CA PHE A 90 -1.63 3.24 6.78
C PHE A 90 -1.64 4.76 6.81
N GLN A 91 -2.82 5.35 6.82
CA GLN A 91 -3.05 6.76 7.05
C GLN A 91 -2.43 7.24 8.38
N HIS A 92 -2.58 6.46 9.45
CA HIS A 92 -1.87 6.67 10.71
C HIS A 92 -0.57 5.85 10.70
N PHE A 93 0.50 6.43 11.18
CA PHE A 93 1.87 5.90 11.08
C PHE A 93 2.06 4.54 11.74
N ASN A 94 1.26 4.22 12.76
CA ASN A 94 1.26 2.95 13.52
C ASN A 94 2.66 2.54 14.01
N LEU A 95 3.46 3.53 14.43
CA LEU A 95 4.74 3.29 15.09
C LEU A 95 4.51 2.93 16.56
N PHE A 96 5.31 2.01 17.09
CA PHE A 96 5.29 1.68 18.51
C PHE A 96 5.89 2.83 19.31
N PRO A 97 5.10 3.54 20.14
CA PRO A 97 5.53 4.79 20.76
C PRO A 97 6.62 4.59 21.85
N HIS A 98 6.72 3.39 22.40
CA HIS A 98 7.68 3.01 23.44
C HIS A 98 9.00 2.42 22.89
N LEU A 99 9.12 2.30 21.60
CA LEU A 99 10.32 1.84 20.91
C LEU A 99 10.97 3.02 20.16
N THR A 100 12.29 3.03 20.07
CA THR A 100 13.02 3.94 19.17
C THR A 100 12.67 3.67 17.71
N ILE A 101 13.06 4.57 16.82
CA ILE A 101 12.84 4.39 15.38
C ILE A 101 13.57 3.14 14.88
N LEU A 102 14.83 2.94 15.27
CA LEU A 102 15.58 1.76 14.91
C LEU A 102 14.92 0.47 15.41
N GLU A 103 14.48 0.45 16.68
CA GLU A 103 13.78 -0.71 17.26
C GLU A 103 12.44 -0.98 16.53
N ASN A 104 11.69 0.05 16.13
CA ASN A 104 10.50 -0.10 15.32
C ASN A 104 10.79 -0.80 13.98
N MET A 105 11.93 -0.51 13.36
CA MET A 105 12.29 -1.04 12.06
C MET A 105 12.81 -2.48 12.12
N ILE A 106 13.63 -2.81 13.13
CA ILE A 106 14.28 -4.13 13.23
C ILE A 106 13.37 -5.20 13.85
N LEU A 107 12.28 -4.80 14.53
CA LEU A 107 11.41 -5.72 15.27
C LEU A 107 10.90 -6.85 14.39
N ALA A 108 10.28 -6.54 13.25
CA ALA A 108 9.71 -7.53 12.35
C ALA A 108 10.78 -8.40 11.65
N PRO A 109 11.86 -7.86 11.06
CA PRO A 109 12.95 -8.67 10.52
C PRO A 109 13.54 -9.66 11.53
N MET A 110 13.77 -9.25 12.76
CA MET A 110 14.32 -10.12 13.82
C MET A 110 13.31 -11.18 14.27
N LYS A 111 12.05 -10.79 14.54
CA LYS A 111 11.04 -11.70 15.11
C LYS A 111 10.49 -12.68 14.06
N VAL A 112 10.24 -12.21 12.86
CA VAL A 112 9.54 -12.95 11.80
C VAL A 112 10.53 -13.66 10.88
N LYS A 113 11.49 -12.92 10.30
CA LYS A 113 12.50 -13.49 9.40
C LYS A 113 13.67 -14.15 10.13
N LYS A 114 13.77 -14.03 11.47
CA LYS A 114 14.88 -14.51 12.28
C LYS A 114 16.24 -13.91 11.86
N MET A 115 16.20 -12.72 11.28
CA MET A 115 17.40 -11.99 10.86
C MET A 115 18.29 -11.68 12.08
N PRO A 116 19.61 -11.87 11.98
CA PRO A 116 20.55 -11.44 13.03
C PRO A 116 20.38 -9.94 13.32
N LYS A 117 20.56 -9.55 14.57
CA LYS A 117 20.36 -8.15 15.00
C LYS A 117 21.22 -7.17 14.21
N GLN A 118 22.49 -7.52 14.02
CA GLN A 118 23.44 -6.67 13.29
C GLN A 118 22.98 -6.42 11.84
N ASP A 119 22.58 -7.47 11.12
CA ASP A 119 22.10 -7.35 9.74
C ASP A 119 20.81 -6.51 9.64
N ALA A 120 19.91 -6.69 10.64
CA ALA A 120 18.68 -5.92 10.73
C ALA A 120 18.96 -4.42 11.00
N GLU A 121 19.92 -4.11 11.87
CA GLU A 121 20.34 -2.73 12.16
C GLU A 121 21.01 -2.07 10.96
N GLU A 122 21.95 -2.74 10.29
CA GLU A 122 22.60 -2.23 9.08
C GLU A 122 21.58 -1.91 7.99
N LYS A 123 20.65 -2.81 7.75
CA LYS A 123 19.56 -2.63 6.79
C LYS A 123 18.65 -1.46 7.16
N ALA A 124 18.25 -1.37 8.43
CA ALA A 124 17.40 -0.31 8.92
C ALA A 124 18.06 1.06 8.78
N LEU A 125 19.33 1.20 9.15
CA LEU A 125 20.12 2.43 9.01
C LEU A 125 20.27 2.84 7.53
N SER A 126 20.56 1.89 6.64
CA SER A 126 20.62 2.15 5.20
C SER A 126 19.29 2.67 4.65
N LEU A 127 18.16 2.12 5.09
CA LEU A 127 16.83 2.59 4.68
C LEU A 127 16.48 3.96 5.28
N LEU A 128 16.88 4.23 6.53
CA LEU A 128 16.72 5.56 7.15
C LEU A 128 17.53 6.62 6.41
N ALA A 129 18.78 6.30 6.02
CA ALA A 129 19.61 7.20 5.23
C ALA A 129 18.94 7.56 3.88
N ARG A 130 18.31 6.60 3.20
CA ARG A 130 17.58 6.85 1.94
C ARG A 130 16.43 7.86 2.06
N VAL A 131 15.87 8.04 3.26
CA VAL A 131 14.79 8.99 3.52
C VAL A 131 15.25 10.19 4.37
N GLY A 132 16.57 10.36 4.57
CA GLY A 132 17.17 11.48 5.29
C GLY A 132 16.85 11.51 6.79
N LEU A 133 16.76 10.33 7.43
CA LEU A 133 16.39 10.18 8.84
C LEU A 133 17.39 9.32 9.64
N GLU A 134 18.62 9.16 9.15
CA GLU A 134 19.65 8.36 9.82
C GLU A 134 19.97 8.89 11.23
N ASP A 135 20.01 10.22 11.39
CA ASP A 135 20.23 10.91 12.67
C ASP A 135 19.09 10.71 13.68
N ARG A 136 17.94 10.19 13.23
CA ARG A 136 16.74 9.91 14.04
C ARG A 136 16.60 8.46 14.49
N ALA A 137 17.59 7.59 14.19
CA ALA A 137 17.52 6.17 14.51
C ALA A 137 17.24 5.89 16.00
N HIS A 138 17.82 6.67 16.89
CA HIS A 138 17.67 6.52 18.35
C HIS A 138 16.58 7.43 18.95
N ALA A 139 15.88 8.23 18.14
CA ALA A 139 14.76 9.03 18.58
C ALA A 139 13.50 8.17 18.79
N TYR A 140 12.58 8.65 19.60
CA TYR A 140 11.24 8.07 19.76
C TYR A 140 10.23 8.71 18.80
N PRO A 141 9.14 8.01 18.42
CA PRO A 141 8.13 8.55 17.49
C PRO A 141 7.58 9.92 17.88
N ILE A 142 7.44 10.20 19.19
CA ILE A 142 6.92 11.49 19.66
C ILE A 142 7.81 12.68 19.30
N GLN A 143 9.09 12.44 19.02
CA GLN A 143 10.08 13.47 18.67
C GLN A 143 10.13 13.77 17.17
N LEU A 144 9.32 13.08 16.35
CA LEU A 144 9.30 13.22 14.90
C LEU A 144 8.05 13.99 14.45
N SER A 145 8.20 14.76 13.35
CA SER A 145 7.05 15.35 12.63
C SER A 145 6.17 14.27 11.99
N GLY A 146 4.96 14.65 11.55
CA GLY A 146 4.05 13.74 10.84
C GLY A 146 4.70 13.13 9.59
N GLY A 147 5.31 13.97 8.74
CA GLY A 147 6.01 13.51 7.53
C GLY A 147 7.20 12.59 7.83
N GLN A 148 7.97 12.89 8.87
CA GLN A 148 9.06 12.01 9.33
C GLN A 148 8.53 10.65 9.79
N LYS A 149 7.46 10.63 10.60
CA LYS A 149 6.80 9.37 11.04
C LYS A 149 6.32 8.54 9.85
N GLN A 150 5.74 9.18 8.85
CA GLN A 150 5.24 8.48 7.67
C GLN A 150 6.38 7.92 6.82
N ARG A 151 7.46 8.67 6.62
CA ARG A 151 8.66 8.15 5.95
C ARG A 151 9.26 6.96 6.70
N VAL A 152 9.30 7.00 8.04
CA VAL A 152 9.70 5.84 8.86
C VAL A 152 8.75 4.67 8.66
N ALA A 153 7.43 4.89 8.63
CA ALA A 153 6.45 3.81 8.42
C ALA A 153 6.65 3.11 7.05
N ILE A 154 6.98 3.89 6.01
CA ILE A 154 7.31 3.35 4.68
C ILE A 154 8.57 2.48 4.74
N VAL A 155 9.68 3.02 5.25
CA VAL A 155 10.95 2.27 5.28
C VAL A 155 10.93 1.10 6.27
N ARG A 156 10.12 1.17 7.32
CA ARG A 156 9.85 0.02 8.21
C ARG A 156 9.23 -1.14 7.43
N ALA A 157 8.24 -0.87 6.59
CA ALA A 157 7.65 -1.91 5.73
C ALA A 157 8.68 -2.49 4.76
N LEU A 158 9.56 -1.65 4.19
CA LEU A 158 10.65 -2.08 3.30
C LEU A 158 11.72 -2.95 3.98
N CYS A 159 11.89 -2.89 5.31
CA CYS A 159 12.79 -3.79 6.03
C CYS A 159 12.43 -5.27 5.83
N MET A 160 11.16 -5.56 5.55
CA MET A 160 10.68 -6.91 5.26
C MET A 160 10.91 -7.35 3.80
N GLU A 161 11.46 -6.49 2.92
CA GLU A 161 11.66 -6.78 1.48
C GLU A 161 10.38 -7.33 0.83
N PRO A 162 9.31 -6.56 0.83
CA PRO A 162 8.05 -7.03 0.29
C PRO A 162 8.07 -7.07 -1.24
N GLU A 163 7.28 -7.97 -1.83
CA GLU A 163 7.02 -8.04 -3.28
C GLU A 163 6.04 -6.96 -3.74
N VAL A 164 5.20 -6.46 -2.83
CA VAL A 164 4.22 -5.40 -3.08
C VAL A 164 4.09 -4.48 -1.87
N MET A 165 3.94 -3.19 -2.13
CA MET A 165 3.62 -2.17 -1.12
C MET A 165 2.18 -1.69 -1.29
N LEU A 166 1.39 -1.78 -0.22
CA LEU A 166 0.02 -1.32 -0.13
C LEU A 166 -0.02 -0.01 0.67
N PHE A 167 -0.57 1.06 0.11
CA PHE A 167 -0.65 2.37 0.74
C PHE A 167 -2.12 2.79 0.89
N ASP A 168 -2.55 2.96 2.13
CA ASP A 168 -3.91 3.40 2.48
C ASP A 168 -3.90 4.86 2.90
N GLU A 169 -4.13 5.76 1.96
CA GLU A 169 -4.15 7.21 2.13
C GLU A 169 -2.93 7.76 2.92
N PRO A 170 -1.70 7.51 2.47
CA PRO A 170 -0.48 7.74 3.27
C PRO A 170 -0.21 9.22 3.59
N THR A 171 -0.88 10.16 2.95
CA THR A 171 -0.70 11.60 3.12
C THR A 171 -1.86 12.30 3.83
N SER A 172 -3.02 11.64 3.99
CA SER A 172 -4.26 12.28 4.47
C SER A 172 -4.22 12.76 5.92
N ALA A 173 -3.30 12.24 6.75
CA ALA A 173 -3.10 12.69 8.14
C ALA A 173 -1.93 13.68 8.29
N LEU A 174 -1.42 14.24 7.18
CA LEU A 174 -0.26 15.14 7.17
C LEU A 174 -0.68 16.57 6.88
N ASP A 175 0.08 17.51 7.45
CA ASP A 175 0.03 18.90 7.03
C ASP A 175 0.52 19.04 5.58
N PRO A 176 -0.06 19.95 4.77
CA PRO A 176 0.27 20.11 3.35
C PRO A 176 1.77 20.30 3.06
N GLU A 177 2.48 20.95 3.96
CA GLU A 177 3.93 21.17 3.84
C GLU A 177 4.76 19.88 3.89
N MET A 178 4.21 18.82 4.53
CA MET A 178 4.90 17.54 4.72
C MET A 178 4.55 16.50 3.64
N VAL A 179 3.50 16.73 2.87
CA VAL A 179 3.00 15.79 1.84
C VAL A 179 4.07 15.53 0.78
N GLY A 180 4.73 16.58 0.30
CA GLY A 180 5.74 16.48 -0.77
C GLY A 180 6.87 15.50 -0.45
N GLU A 181 7.40 15.53 0.77
CA GLU A 181 8.51 14.66 1.19
C GLU A 181 8.10 13.17 1.19
N VAL A 182 6.87 12.87 1.58
CA VAL A 182 6.34 11.49 1.58
C VAL A 182 6.11 11.01 0.14
N LEU A 183 5.54 11.87 -0.70
CA LEU A 183 5.32 11.54 -2.12
C LEU A 183 6.63 11.30 -2.86
N GLU A 184 7.70 12.05 -2.58
CA GLU A 184 9.01 11.81 -3.20
C GLU A 184 9.59 10.43 -2.83
N VAL A 185 9.42 9.98 -1.59
CA VAL A 185 9.80 8.61 -1.19
C VAL A 185 9.00 7.59 -2.01
N MET A 186 7.69 7.77 -2.14
CA MET A 186 6.83 6.86 -2.91
C MET A 186 7.18 6.88 -4.41
N LYS A 187 7.49 8.04 -4.99
CA LYS A 187 7.98 8.16 -6.38
C LYS A 187 9.30 7.43 -6.58
N SER A 188 10.22 7.53 -5.63
CA SER A 188 11.48 6.79 -5.67
C SER A 188 11.26 5.27 -5.68
N LEU A 189 10.29 4.77 -4.92
CA LEU A 189 9.91 3.35 -4.93
C LEU A 189 9.32 2.94 -6.26
N ALA A 190 8.41 3.72 -6.83
CA ALA A 190 7.84 3.46 -8.16
C ALA A 190 8.93 3.38 -9.23
N ARG A 191 9.86 4.36 -9.26
CA ARG A 191 10.99 4.39 -10.20
C ARG A 191 11.97 3.21 -10.02
N SER A 192 12.04 2.63 -8.83
CA SER A 192 12.85 1.42 -8.58
C SER A 192 12.18 0.12 -9.02
N GLY A 193 10.97 0.18 -9.58
CA GLY A 193 10.21 -0.99 -10.05
C GLY A 193 9.43 -1.72 -8.95
N MET A 194 9.22 -1.10 -7.77
CA MET A 194 8.40 -1.67 -6.71
C MET A 194 6.95 -1.79 -7.16
N THR A 195 6.36 -2.97 -7.01
CA THR A 195 4.91 -3.13 -7.20
C THR A 195 4.15 -2.39 -6.11
N MET A 196 3.21 -1.54 -6.48
CA MET A 196 2.50 -0.70 -5.53
C MET A 196 1.01 -0.67 -5.81
N VAL A 197 0.19 -0.71 -4.75
CA VAL A 197 -1.24 -0.37 -4.81
C VAL A 197 -1.48 0.77 -3.84
N VAL A 198 -1.96 1.89 -4.36
CA VAL A 198 -2.01 3.16 -3.62
C VAL A 198 -3.42 3.71 -3.64
N VAL A 199 -4.07 3.80 -2.49
CA VAL A 199 -5.28 4.61 -2.31
C VAL A 199 -4.85 6.02 -1.93
N THR A 200 -5.22 7.01 -2.72
CA THR A 200 -4.81 8.40 -2.49
C THR A 200 -5.77 9.40 -3.12
N HIS A 201 -5.71 10.64 -2.65
CA HIS A 201 -6.33 11.82 -3.25
C HIS A 201 -5.32 12.71 -4.00
N GLU A 202 -4.05 12.31 -4.06
CA GLU A 202 -2.96 13.04 -4.69
C GLU A 202 -2.93 12.79 -6.20
N MET A 203 -3.75 13.53 -6.95
CA MET A 203 -3.89 13.34 -8.42
C MET A 203 -2.59 13.62 -9.18
N GLY A 204 -1.76 14.57 -8.68
CA GLY A 204 -0.43 14.84 -9.24
C GLY A 204 0.50 13.64 -9.16
N PHE A 205 0.49 12.93 -8.03
CA PHE A 205 1.24 11.69 -7.85
C PHE A 205 0.72 10.59 -8.82
N ALA A 206 -0.60 10.41 -8.91
CA ALA A 206 -1.19 9.43 -9.81
C ALA A 206 -0.77 9.68 -11.28
N ARG A 207 -0.79 10.94 -11.73
CA ARG A 207 -0.36 11.32 -13.10
C ARG A 207 1.10 11.00 -13.39
N GLU A 208 1.97 11.18 -12.39
CA GLU A 208 3.41 11.08 -12.58
C GLU A 208 3.92 9.63 -12.58
N VAL A 209 3.36 8.77 -11.71
CA VAL A 209 3.98 7.46 -11.45
C VAL A 209 3.08 6.26 -11.68
N ALA A 210 1.75 6.44 -11.78
CA ALA A 210 0.86 5.31 -11.96
C ALA A 210 1.09 4.63 -13.33
N THR A 211 1.09 3.31 -13.35
CA THR A 211 0.95 2.54 -14.59
C THR A 211 -0.52 2.42 -14.97
N ARG A 212 -1.40 2.41 -13.96
CA ARG A 212 -2.86 2.30 -14.11
C ARG A 212 -3.55 3.09 -13.01
N VAL A 213 -4.62 3.80 -13.36
CA VAL A 213 -5.48 4.49 -12.41
C VAL A 213 -6.87 3.87 -12.45
N ILE A 214 -7.40 3.59 -11.27
CA ILE A 214 -8.71 2.95 -11.07
C ILE A 214 -9.63 3.92 -10.34
N PHE A 215 -10.79 4.16 -10.90
CA PHE A 215 -11.86 4.89 -10.23
C PHE A 215 -12.85 3.91 -9.60
N MET A 216 -12.99 4.00 -8.28
CA MET A 216 -13.96 3.22 -7.51
C MET A 216 -15.12 4.10 -7.04
N ASP A 217 -16.33 3.64 -7.25
CA ASP A 217 -17.52 4.22 -6.66
C ASP A 217 -18.52 3.12 -6.27
N SER A 218 -19.18 3.29 -5.11
CA SER A 218 -20.21 2.37 -4.60
C SER A 218 -19.79 0.90 -4.58
N GLY A 219 -18.54 0.63 -4.17
CA GLY A 219 -17.99 -0.71 -4.07
C GLY A 219 -17.53 -1.34 -5.38
N LYS A 220 -17.60 -0.63 -6.51
CA LYS A 220 -17.28 -1.15 -7.85
C LYS A 220 -16.12 -0.40 -8.49
N ILE A 221 -15.39 -1.08 -9.36
CA ILE A 221 -14.52 -0.43 -10.33
C ILE A 221 -15.41 0.11 -11.46
N VAL A 222 -15.46 1.44 -11.59
CA VAL A 222 -16.25 2.12 -12.60
C VAL A 222 -15.44 2.35 -13.87
N GLU A 223 -14.16 2.68 -13.71
CA GLU A 223 -13.25 2.94 -14.82
C GLU A 223 -11.81 2.61 -14.43
N GLU A 224 -11.07 2.10 -15.40
CA GLU A 224 -9.65 1.80 -15.30
C GLU A 224 -8.96 2.17 -16.60
N ASN A 225 -7.90 2.99 -16.53
CA ASN A 225 -7.13 3.42 -17.69
C ASN A 225 -5.68 3.77 -17.29
N PRO A 226 -4.73 3.84 -18.24
CA PRO A 226 -3.46 4.53 -18.02
C PRO A 226 -3.68 6.00 -17.65
N PRO A 227 -2.76 6.63 -16.89
CA PRO A 227 -2.94 7.99 -16.38
C PRO A 227 -3.31 9.03 -17.45
N GLU A 228 -2.64 9.00 -18.60
CA GLU A 228 -2.91 9.94 -19.69
C GLU A 228 -4.35 9.89 -20.15
N GLU A 229 -4.88 8.69 -20.40
CA GLU A 229 -6.25 8.49 -20.84
C GLU A 229 -7.25 8.78 -19.71
N PHE A 230 -6.93 8.33 -18.50
CA PHE A 230 -7.80 8.52 -17.33
C PHE A 230 -8.11 9.98 -17.04
N PHE A 231 -7.10 10.85 -17.09
CA PHE A 231 -7.22 12.25 -16.75
C PHE A 231 -7.60 13.17 -17.93
N ALA A 232 -7.28 12.78 -19.17
CA ALA A 232 -7.58 13.60 -20.34
C ALA A 232 -8.93 13.24 -20.96
N HIS A 233 -9.35 11.99 -20.87
CA HIS A 233 -10.53 11.46 -21.55
C HIS A 233 -11.38 10.55 -20.65
N PRO A 234 -11.88 11.04 -19.48
CA PRO A 234 -12.74 10.26 -18.61
C PRO A 234 -14.02 9.86 -19.36
N LYS A 235 -14.34 8.56 -19.31
CA LYS A 235 -15.47 7.97 -20.06
C LYS A 235 -16.76 8.02 -19.26
N SER A 236 -16.70 7.67 -17.97
CA SER A 236 -17.87 7.65 -17.10
C SER A 236 -18.26 9.07 -16.66
N ASP A 237 -19.54 9.38 -16.67
CA ASP A 237 -20.04 10.68 -16.20
C ASP A 237 -19.67 10.87 -14.71
N ARG A 238 -19.68 9.79 -13.96
CA ARG A 238 -19.34 9.80 -12.54
C ARG A 238 -17.88 10.20 -12.29
N LEU A 239 -16.94 9.80 -13.16
CA LEU A 239 -15.53 10.24 -13.08
C LEU A 239 -15.37 11.70 -13.54
N LYS A 240 -16.17 12.16 -14.52
CA LYS A 240 -16.14 13.57 -14.95
C LYS A 240 -16.60 14.52 -13.85
N ASP A 241 -17.54 14.07 -13.00
CA ASP A 241 -18.06 14.85 -11.87
C ASP A 241 -17.10 14.83 -10.66
N PHE A 242 -16.17 13.88 -10.60
CA PHE A 242 -15.19 13.70 -9.53
C PHE A 242 -13.94 14.55 -9.75
#